data_f5e204d2b0fd815069ab1c932667000a
#
_entry.id   f5e204d2b0fd815069ab1c932667000a
#
_cell.length_a   1.000
_cell.length_b   1.000
_cell.length_c   1.000
_cell.angle_alpha   90.00
_cell.angle_beta   90.00
_cell.angle_gamma   90.00
#
_symmetry.space_group_name_H-M   'P 1'
#
loop_
_entity.id
_entity.type
_entity.pdbx_description
1 polymer ?
#
loop_
_entity_poly.entity_id
_entity_poly.type
_entity_poly.pdbx_seq_one_letter_code
_entity_poly.pdbx_strand_id
1 'polypeptide(L)'
;MDGLAPTLLYGYGGFNISQKPYFNKTILVLLEKGGVYAVACTRGGGEYGQEWHEAGMLQNKQNVFDDFISAGEYLIIEGYTSSDRLAIRGGSNGGTLVGAVINQKPNLFRVAFPEVGVMDMLRYEEFTIGWAWAVEYGSVKNEKDFKNLLSYSPLHNIAEQSYPSVLIYTADHDDRVVPSHSYKYAAKLQKHQSSKKDPILIRIGESTGHGAGRSIDKIIKEYAEKWAFMFYEMGVKY
;
A
#
# COMPACT_ATOMS: atom_id res chain seq x y z
N MET A 1 19.53 0.39 -18.55
CA MET A 1 18.13 0.82 -18.65
C MET A 1 18.12 2.35 -18.62
N ASP A 2 17.13 2.98 -19.20
CA ASP A 2 17.07 4.45 -19.37
C ASP A 2 16.20 5.15 -18.29
N GLY A 3 15.75 4.42 -17.29
CA GLY A 3 14.90 4.92 -16.20
C GLY A 3 13.45 5.24 -16.61
N LEU A 4 13.03 4.84 -17.79
CA LEU A 4 11.71 5.19 -18.35
C LEU A 4 10.66 4.09 -18.22
N ALA A 5 11.00 2.90 -17.73
CA ALA A 5 10.06 1.80 -17.61
C ALA A 5 8.98 2.11 -16.55
N PRO A 6 7.68 1.98 -16.88
CA PRO A 6 6.63 2.02 -15.87
C PRO A 6 6.84 0.85 -14.91
N THR A 7 7.00 1.15 -13.65
CA THR A 7 7.36 0.15 -12.64
C THR A 7 6.31 0.09 -11.55
N LEU A 8 5.92 -1.14 -11.17
CA LEU A 8 5.08 -1.39 -10.01
C LEU A 8 5.89 -2.11 -8.94
N LEU A 9 6.12 -1.45 -7.81
CA LEU A 9 6.71 -2.05 -6.62
C LEU A 9 5.61 -2.52 -5.67
N TYR A 10 5.63 -3.80 -5.35
CA TYR A 10 4.70 -4.43 -4.41
C TYR A 10 5.37 -4.70 -3.07
N GLY A 11 4.64 -4.51 -1.96
CA GLY A 11 5.08 -4.90 -0.63
C GLY A 11 3.93 -5.32 0.29
N TYR A 12 4.28 -6.09 1.31
CA TYR A 12 3.34 -6.51 2.35
C TYR A 12 3.87 -6.15 3.75
N GLY A 13 5.02 -6.70 4.16
CA GLY A 13 5.82 -6.29 5.31
C GLY A 13 5.18 -6.52 6.67
N GLY A 14 4.71 -7.74 6.97
CA GLY A 14 4.20 -8.07 8.30
C GLY A 14 3.70 -9.49 8.43
N PHE A 15 3.30 -9.85 9.66
CA PHE A 15 2.66 -11.11 9.99
C PHE A 15 3.46 -12.36 9.62
N ASN A 16 4.79 -12.26 9.51
CA ASN A 16 5.66 -13.36 9.09
C ASN A 16 5.29 -13.95 7.71
N ILE A 17 4.64 -13.13 6.84
CA ILE A 17 4.21 -13.57 5.51
C ILE A 17 5.30 -13.30 4.50
N SER A 18 5.94 -14.39 4.02
CA SER A 18 6.96 -14.30 2.99
C SER A 18 6.37 -14.02 1.61
N GLN A 19 6.96 -13.07 0.90
CA GLN A 19 6.66 -12.83 -0.50
C GLN A 19 7.48 -13.82 -1.35
N LYS A 20 6.78 -14.77 -1.97
CA LYS A 20 7.41 -15.81 -2.82
C LYS A 20 7.09 -15.55 -4.29
N PRO A 21 8.00 -15.90 -5.21
CA PRO A 21 7.69 -15.85 -6.64
C PRO A 21 6.47 -16.72 -6.97
N TYR A 22 5.51 -16.15 -7.65
CA TYR A 22 4.35 -16.87 -8.19
C TYR A 22 3.92 -16.29 -9.53
N PHE A 23 3.28 -17.08 -10.35
CA PHE A 23 2.75 -16.61 -11.62
C PHE A 23 1.50 -15.76 -11.39
N ASN A 24 1.58 -14.49 -11.78
CA ASN A 24 0.47 -13.55 -11.68
C ASN A 24 0.09 -13.04 -13.07
N LYS A 25 -1.01 -13.57 -13.60
CA LYS A 25 -1.52 -13.23 -14.95
C LYS A 25 -1.84 -11.73 -15.11
N THR A 26 -2.17 -11.03 -14.02
CA THR A 26 -2.55 -9.62 -14.12
C THR A 26 -1.36 -8.70 -14.39
N ILE A 27 -0.14 -9.15 -14.10
CA ILE A 27 1.10 -8.38 -14.33
C ILE A 27 1.52 -8.41 -15.81
N LEU A 28 1.04 -9.37 -16.59
CA LEU A 28 1.38 -9.47 -18.02
C LEU A 28 1.05 -8.18 -18.76
N VAL A 29 -0.02 -7.48 -18.39
CA VAL A 29 -0.40 -6.18 -18.96
C VAL A 29 0.71 -5.13 -18.78
N LEU A 30 1.36 -5.12 -17.60
CA LEU A 30 2.49 -4.22 -17.35
C LEU A 30 3.71 -4.61 -18.19
N LEU A 31 4.02 -5.91 -18.24
CA LEU A 31 5.20 -6.41 -18.98
C LEU A 31 5.06 -6.18 -20.49
N GLU A 32 3.85 -6.32 -21.06
CA GLU A 32 3.57 -6.02 -22.47
C GLU A 32 3.81 -4.54 -22.83
N LYS A 33 3.72 -3.64 -21.85
CA LYS A 33 4.08 -2.22 -21.99
C LYS A 33 5.55 -1.92 -21.70
N GLY A 34 6.41 -2.93 -21.64
CA GLY A 34 7.83 -2.78 -21.29
C GLY A 34 8.06 -2.40 -19.83
N GLY A 35 7.09 -2.64 -18.98
CA GLY A 35 7.17 -2.30 -17.56
C GLY A 35 7.94 -3.29 -16.72
N VAL A 36 8.23 -2.92 -15.49
CA VAL A 36 8.92 -3.71 -14.48
C VAL A 36 7.97 -4.00 -13.31
N TYR A 37 7.93 -5.25 -12.87
CA TYR A 37 7.28 -5.63 -11.63
C TYR A 37 8.33 -6.02 -10.59
N ALA A 38 8.36 -5.31 -9.48
CA ALA A 38 9.27 -5.57 -8.37
C ALA A 38 8.49 -5.92 -7.10
N VAL A 39 9.08 -6.78 -6.27
CA VAL A 39 8.53 -7.18 -4.97
C VAL A 39 9.58 -6.93 -3.91
N ALA A 40 9.25 -6.12 -2.90
CA ALA A 40 10.12 -5.86 -1.77
C ALA A 40 9.90 -6.91 -0.67
N CYS A 41 10.95 -7.66 -0.34
CA CYS A 41 11.01 -8.55 0.81
C CYS A 41 11.48 -7.74 2.02
N THR A 42 10.56 -7.02 2.65
CA THR A 42 10.89 -6.13 3.77
C THR A 42 10.92 -6.88 5.09
N ARG A 43 11.63 -6.35 6.09
CA ARG A 43 11.48 -6.80 7.48
C ARG A 43 10.00 -6.83 7.87
N GLY A 44 9.63 -7.68 8.82
CA GLY A 44 8.23 -7.97 9.15
C GLY A 44 7.63 -9.14 8.36
N GLY A 45 8.16 -9.45 7.16
CA GLY A 45 7.90 -10.70 6.45
C GLY A 45 8.64 -11.89 7.06
N GLY A 46 8.49 -13.06 6.45
CA GLY A 46 9.10 -14.30 6.90
C GLY A 46 10.24 -14.81 6.01
N GLU A 47 10.70 -13.99 5.04
CA GLU A 47 11.63 -14.42 4.00
C GLU A 47 12.97 -14.94 4.56
N TYR A 48 13.44 -14.33 5.65
CA TYR A 48 14.71 -14.70 6.30
C TYR A 48 14.50 -15.20 7.74
N GLY A 49 13.30 -15.70 8.06
CA GLY A 49 13.01 -16.34 9.33
C GLY A 49 12.48 -15.38 10.42
N GLN A 50 12.48 -15.89 11.66
CA GLN A 50 11.80 -15.23 12.79
C GLN A 50 12.43 -13.87 13.14
N GLU A 51 13.76 -13.77 13.13
CA GLU A 51 14.45 -12.50 13.43
C GLU A 51 14.11 -11.40 12.42
N TRP A 52 13.93 -11.77 11.15
CA TRP A 52 13.51 -10.85 10.11
C TRP A 52 12.08 -10.33 10.35
N HIS A 53 11.18 -11.20 10.77
CA HIS A 53 9.83 -10.81 11.17
C HIS A 53 9.85 -9.87 12.37
N GLU A 54 10.54 -10.25 13.46
CA GLU A 54 10.61 -9.47 14.69
C GLU A 54 11.25 -8.09 14.49
N ALA A 55 12.17 -7.97 13.53
CA ALA A 55 12.77 -6.70 13.15
C ALA A 55 11.81 -5.74 12.41
N GLY A 56 10.57 -6.17 12.09
CA GLY A 56 9.55 -5.35 11.43
C GLY A 56 8.19 -5.33 12.13
N MET A 57 8.09 -5.83 13.37
CA MET A 57 6.85 -5.80 14.14
C MET A 57 6.94 -4.86 15.35
N LEU A 58 5.80 -4.56 15.98
CA LEU A 58 5.70 -3.74 17.19
C LEU A 58 6.50 -2.43 17.06
N GLN A 59 7.43 -2.19 17.99
CA GLN A 59 8.26 -0.97 18.04
C GLN A 59 9.22 -0.84 16.85
N ASN A 60 9.44 -1.93 16.11
CA ASN A 60 10.31 -1.98 14.96
C ASN A 60 9.56 -1.75 13.63
N LYS A 61 8.26 -1.40 13.69
CA LYS A 61 7.41 -1.31 12.48
C LYS A 61 7.92 -0.27 11.46
N GLN A 62 8.59 0.78 11.91
CA GLN A 62 9.18 1.77 11.01
C GLN A 62 10.20 1.14 10.04
N ASN A 63 10.93 0.10 10.45
CA ASN A 63 11.88 -0.60 9.59
C ASN A 63 11.24 -1.14 8.30
N VAL A 64 9.97 -1.54 8.35
CA VAL A 64 9.21 -2.01 7.17
C VAL A 64 9.04 -0.89 6.15
N PHE A 65 8.74 0.32 6.62
CA PHE A 65 8.53 1.49 5.78
C PHE A 65 9.86 1.97 5.20
N ASP A 66 10.92 1.98 6.01
CA ASP A 66 12.27 2.35 5.58
C ASP A 66 12.79 1.38 4.50
N ASP A 67 12.60 0.07 4.69
CA ASP A 67 12.99 -0.95 3.70
C ASP A 67 12.25 -0.76 2.37
N PHE A 68 10.93 -0.48 2.43
CA PHE A 68 10.13 -0.29 1.23
C PHE A 68 10.47 1.01 0.48
N ILE A 69 10.72 2.08 1.22
CA ILE A 69 11.23 3.35 0.66
C ILE A 69 12.57 3.12 -0.02
N SER A 70 13.51 2.45 0.68
CA SER A 70 14.84 2.12 0.15
C SER A 70 14.76 1.24 -1.11
N ALA A 71 13.81 0.30 -1.18
CA ALA A 71 13.57 -0.49 -2.39
C ALA A 71 13.12 0.40 -3.56
N GLY A 72 12.25 1.37 -3.33
CA GLY A 72 11.84 2.35 -4.34
C GLY A 72 13.02 3.22 -4.82
N GLU A 73 13.81 3.75 -3.88
CA GLU A 73 15.00 4.53 -4.17
C GLU A 73 16.04 3.71 -4.95
N TYR A 74 16.25 2.43 -4.57
CA TYR A 74 17.13 1.51 -5.29
C TYR A 74 16.72 1.33 -6.76
N LEU A 75 15.43 1.10 -7.03
CA LEU A 75 14.95 0.95 -8.41
C LEU A 75 15.22 2.18 -9.28
N ILE A 76 15.18 3.37 -8.69
CA ILE A 76 15.49 4.62 -9.38
C ILE A 76 17.01 4.76 -9.58
N ILE A 77 17.81 4.53 -8.55
CA ILE A 77 19.29 4.66 -8.61
C ILE A 77 19.88 3.69 -9.64
N GLU A 78 19.38 2.45 -9.68
CA GLU A 78 19.82 1.43 -10.63
C GLU A 78 19.24 1.64 -12.06
N GLY A 79 18.47 2.70 -12.28
CA GLY A 79 17.97 3.07 -13.61
C GLY A 79 16.85 2.18 -14.14
N TYR A 80 16.16 1.41 -13.28
CA TYR A 80 14.97 0.66 -13.70
C TYR A 80 13.80 1.58 -14.01
N THR A 81 13.66 2.68 -13.25
CA THR A 81 12.53 3.60 -13.34
C THR A 81 12.93 5.01 -12.87
N SER A 82 11.97 5.91 -12.80
CA SER A 82 12.08 7.24 -12.16
C SER A 82 10.89 7.47 -11.23
N SER A 83 10.94 8.51 -10.39
CA SER A 83 9.80 8.87 -9.52
C SER A 83 8.50 9.07 -10.31
N ASP A 84 8.58 9.64 -11.54
CA ASP A 84 7.42 9.84 -12.43
C ASP A 84 6.89 8.54 -13.06
N ARG A 85 7.59 7.44 -12.91
CA ARG A 85 7.28 6.13 -13.50
C ARG A 85 7.20 5.01 -12.47
N LEU A 86 7.29 5.33 -11.18
CA LEU A 86 7.21 4.36 -10.08
C LEU A 86 5.82 4.39 -9.43
N ALA A 87 5.10 3.27 -9.53
CA ALA A 87 3.90 3.00 -8.75
C ALA A 87 4.21 2.07 -7.59
N ILE A 88 3.44 2.20 -6.50
CA ILE A 88 3.49 1.29 -5.36
C ILE A 88 2.12 0.69 -5.08
N ARG A 89 2.14 -0.57 -4.62
CA ARG A 89 0.92 -1.31 -4.29
C ARG A 89 1.12 -2.20 -3.08
N GLY A 90 0.11 -2.30 -2.25
CA GLY A 90 0.03 -3.26 -1.16
C GLY A 90 -1.40 -3.45 -0.69
N GLY A 91 -1.74 -4.66 -0.27
CA GLY A 91 -3.07 -4.99 0.24
C GLY A 91 -3.05 -5.35 1.73
N SER A 92 -4.15 -5.08 2.45
CA SER A 92 -4.27 -5.39 3.88
C SER A 92 -3.16 -4.70 4.70
N ASN A 93 -2.31 -5.43 5.42
CA ASN A 93 -1.10 -4.85 6.02
C ASN A 93 -0.23 -4.09 5.00
N GLY A 94 -0.13 -4.59 3.74
CA GLY A 94 0.53 -3.87 2.66
C GLY A 94 -0.18 -2.56 2.26
N GLY A 95 -1.49 -2.47 2.43
CA GLY A 95 -2.23 -1.22 2.26
C GLY A 95 -1.85 -0.18 3.32
N THR A 96 -1.66 -0.61 4.57
CA THR A 96 -1.13 0.21 5.67
C THR A 96 0.30 0.69 5.35
N LEU A 97 1.16 -0.22 4.82
CA LEU A 97 2.50 0.10 4.35
C LEU A 97 2.46 1.23 3.30
N VAL A 98 1.66 1.07 2.24
CA VAL A 98 1.52 2.09 1.18
C VAL A 98 1.02 3.41 1.76
N GLY A 99 0.00 3.38 2.61
CA GLY A 99 -0.54 4.58 3.26
C GLY A 99 0.48 5.32 4.13
N ALA A 100 1.33 4.60 4.85
CA ALA A 100 2.37 5.18 5.67
C ALA A 100 3.50 5.81 4.82
N VAL A 101 3.99 5.10 3.81
CA VAL A 101 5.14 5.58 3.02
C VAL A 101 4.82 6.79 2.15
N ILE A 102 3.58 6.94 1.64
CA ILE A 102 3.21 8.15 0.89
C ILE A 102 3.09 9.39 1.80
N ASN A 103 2.83 9.22 3.09
CA ASN A 103 2.93 10.31 4.05
C ASN A 103 4.38 10.72 4.30
N GLN A 104 5.30 9.75 4.34
CA GLN A 104 6.72 9.97 4.69
C GLN A 104 7.55 10.43 3.48
N LYS A 105 7.26 9.92 2.27
CA LYS A 105 7.99 10.20 1.04
C LYS A 105 7.05 10.43 -0.16
N PRO A 106 6.20 11.46 -0.11
CA PRO A 106 5.17 11.69 -1.12
C PRO A 106 5.73 11.88 -2.54
N ASN A 107 6.93 12.46 -2.67
CA ASN A 107 7.54 12.77 -3.97
C ASN A 107 8.32 11.61 -4.59
N LEU A 108 8.42 10.47 -3.91
CA LEU A 108 9.16 9.30 -4.40
C LEU A 108 8.35 8.51 -5.43
N PHE A 109 7.03 8.60 -5.38
CA PHE A 109 6.12 7.75 -6.14
C PHE A 109 5.18 8.59 -7.01
N ARG A 110 4.90 8.11 -8.23
CA ARG A 110 3.92 8.75 -9.13
C ARG A 110 2.51 8.30 -8.82
N VAL A 111 2.33 6.99 -8.52
CA VAL A 111 1.02 6.37 -8.29
C VAL A 111 1.06 5.47 -7.06
N ALA A 112 0.01 5.49 -6.25
CA ALA A 112 -0.11 4.60 -5.09
C ALA A 112 -1.46 3.88 -5.05
N PHE A 113 -1.41 2.57 -4.72
CA PHE A 113 -2.55 1.69 -4.54
C PHE A 113 -2.59 1.12 -3.12
N PRO A 114 -3.07 1.88 -2.12
CA PRO A 114 -3.35 1.34 -0.81
C PRO A 114 -4.68 0.56 -0.83
N GLU A 115 -4.60 -0.77 -0.77
CA GLU A 115 -5.76 -1.65 -0.91
C GLU A 115 -6.15 -2.25 0.44
N VAL A 116 -7.42 -2.13 0.84
CA VAL A 116 -8.02 -2.69 2.06
C VAL A 116 -7.13 -2.57 3.30
N GLY A 117 -6.46 -1.42 3.46
CA GLY A 117 -5.45 -1.19 4.49
C GLY A 117 -6.03 -0.79 5.85
N VAL A 118 -5.30 -1.14 6.92
CA VAL A 118 -5.57 -0.67 8.27
C VAL A 118 -5.05 0.77 8.40
N MET A 119 -5.88 1.76 8.05
CA MET A 119 -5.46 3.16 7.95
C MET A 119 -5.54 3.93 9.26
N ASP A 120 -6.43 3.51 10.17
CA ASP A 120 -6.60 4.10 11.50
C ASP A 120 -6.01 3.16 12.56
N MET A 121 -4.73 3.34 12.85
CA MET A 121 -4.00 2.49 13.80
C MET A 121 -4.41 2.73 15.27
N LEU A 122 -5.13 3.82 15.55
CA LEU A 122 -5.55 4.11 16.93
C LEU A 122 -6.89 3.46 17.29
N ARG A 123 -7.64 2.94 16.29
CA ARG A 123 -8.94 2.30 16.50
C ARG A 123 -9.06 0.91 15.90
N TYR A 124 -7.98 0.37 15.36
CA TYR A 124 -8.07 -0.91 14.65
C TYR A 124 -8.54 -2.06 15.56
N GLU A 125 -8.19 -2.02 16.85
CA GLU A 125 -8.61 -3.03 17.85
C GLU A 125 -10.13 -3.03 18.11
N GLU A 126 -10.83 -1.92 17.79
CA GLU A 126 -12.26 -1.76 18.03
C GLU A 126 -13.13 -2.41 16.94
N PHE A 127 -12.52 -2.82 15.81
CA PHE A 127 -13.21 -3.36 14.66
C PHE A 127 -12.99 -4.86 14.49
N THR A 128 -14.05 -5.62 14.37
CA THR A 128 -14.08 -7.05 14.01
C THR A 128 -12.96 -7.88 14.66
N ILE A 129 -12.00 -8.39 13.88
CA ILE A 129 -10.87 -9.20 14.36
C ILE A 129 -9.62 -8.35 14.68
N GLY A 130 -9.71 -7.02 14.61
CA GLY A 130 -8.56 -6.11 14.79
C GLY A 130 -7.80 -6.35 16.10
N TRP A 131 -8.48 -6.69 17.18
CA TRP A 131 -7.88 -7.02 18.47
C TRP A 131 -6.80 -8.12 18.37
N ALA A 132 -6.95 -9.08 17.46
CA ALA A 132 -5.99 -10.16 17.29
C ALA A 132 -4.67 -9.71 16.63
N TRP A 133 -4.62 -8.51 16.02
CA TRP A 133 -3.43 -7.97 15.39
C TRP A 133 -2.51 -7.21 16.36
N ALA A 134 -2.91 -7.11 17.65
CA ALA A 134 -2.08 -6.47 18.67
C ALA A 134 -0.73 -7.17 18.87
N VAL A 135 -0.63 -8.45 18.54
CA VAL A 135 0.65 -9.19 18.55
C VAL A 135 1.65 -8.67 17.51
N GLU A 136 1.15 -8.09 16.43
CA GLU A 136 1.97 -7.53 15.34
C GLU A 136 2.19 -6.03 15.49
N TYR A 137 1.12 -5.30 15.87
CA TYR A 137 1.15 -3.82 15.87
C TYR A 137 1.36 -3.20 17.26
N GLY A 138 1.01 -3.92 18.34
CA GLY A 138 0.91 -3.36 19.68
C GLY A 138 -0.47 -2.79 19.98
N SER A 139 -0.80 -2.56 21.25
CA SER A 139 -2.12 -2.10 21.70
C SER A 139 -2.13 -0.63 22.10
N VAL A 140 -3.17 0.10 21.70
CA VAL A 140 -3.38 1.50 22.12
C VAL A 140 -3.58 1.65 23.64
N LYS A 141 -3.84 0.55 24.36
CA LYS A 141 -3.94 0.53 25.82
C LYS A 141 -2.57 0.62 26.50
N ASN A 142 -1.49 0.37 25.77
CA ASN A 142 -0.13 0.53 26.25
C ASN A 142 0.43 1.85 25.72
N GLU A 143 0.93 2.71 26.61
CA GLU A 143 1.42 4.05 26.24
C GLU A 143 2.56 4.01 25.21
N LYS A 144 3.49 3.05 25.33
CA LYS A 144 4.62 2.91 24.40
C LYS A 144 4.12 2.50 23.00
N ASP A 145 3.19 1.56 22.94
CA ASP A 145 2.61 1.10 21.69
C ASP A 145 1.74 2.19 21.06
N PHE A 146 0.95 2.92 21.87
CA PHE A 146 0.15 4.05 21.39
C PHE A 146 1.02 5.10 20.69
N LYS A 147 2.14 5.49 21.30
CA LYS A 147 3.08 6.44 20.69
C LYS A 147 3.66 5.92 19.37
N ASN A 148 4.01 4.64 19.35
CA ASN A 148 4.50 3.97 18.14
C ASN A 148 3.43 3.91 17.05
N LEU A 149 2.21 3.47 17.38
CA LEU A 149 1.08 3.40 16.43
C LEU A 149 0.75 4.78 15.86
N LEU A 150 0.73 5.82 16.70
CA LEU A 150 0.48 7.19 16.27
C LEU A 150 1.55 7.69 15.31
N SER A 151 2.82 7.33 15.52
CA SER A 151 3.94 7.83 14.72
C SER A 151 3.85 7.46 13.25
N TYR A 152 3.25 6.32 12.92
CA TYR A 152 3.12 5.86 11.52
C TYR A 152 1.67 5.69 11.03
N SER A 153 0.67 5.86 11.89
CA SER A 153 -0.74 5.68 11.50
C SER A 153 -1.07 6.46 10.22
N PRO A 154 -1.45 5.79 9.10
CA PRO A 154 -1.65 6.48 7.84
C PRO A 154 -2.65 7.63 7.94
N LEU A 155 -3.79 7.41 8.60
CA LEU A 155 -4.83 8.42 8.78
C LEU A 155 -4.34 9.62 9.59
N HIS A 156 -3.57 9.39 10.68
CA HIS A 156 -3.23 10.46 11.62
C HIS A 156 -2.09 11.34 11.12
N ASN A 157 -1.22 10.80 10.26
CA ASN A 157 -0.05 11.50 9.72
C ASN A 157 -0.28 12.17 8.35
N ILE A 158 -1.53 12.26 7.88
CA ILE A 158 -1.85 13.08 6.71
C ILE A 158 -1.67 14.55 7.05
N ALA A 159 -0.78 15.23 6.32
CA ALA A 159 -0.51 16.66 6.37
C ALA A 159 -0.93 17.33 5.05
N GLU A 160 -1.01 18.65 5.03
CA GLU A 160 -1.23 19.40 3.79
C GLU A 160 0.06 19.39 2.95
N GLN A 161 0.08 18.59 1.89
CA GLN A 161 1.23 18.45 0.97
C GLN A 161 0.77 17.87 -0.39
N SER A 162 1.68 17.85 -1.36
CA SER A 162 1.45 17.18 -2.63
C SER A 162 1.67 15.68 -2.47
N TYR A 163 0.61 14.90 -2.61
CA TYR A 163 0.65 13.44 -2.64
C TYR A 163 0.71 12.93 -4.07
N PRO A 164 1.20 11.71 -4.33
CA PRO A 164 1.08 11.08 -5.63
C PRO A 164 -0.40 10.92 -6.03
N SER A 165 -0.65 10.52 -7.26
CA SER A 165 -1.99 10.06 -7.66
C SER A 165 -2.33 8.77 -6.91
N VAL A 166 -3.45 8.73 -6.20
CA VAL A 166 -3.83 7.60 -5.33
C VAL A 166 -5.16 7.00 -5.76
N LEU A 167 -5.19 5.69 -5.95
CA LEU A 167 -6.42 4.92 -6.07
C LEU A 167 -6.54 3.97 -4.88
N ILE A 168 -7.28 4.40 -3.87
CA ILE A 168 -7.59 3.60 -2.69
C ILE A 168 -8.62 2.54 -3.11
N TYR A 169 -8.38 1.29 -2.72
CA TYR A 169 -9.35 0.21 -2.92
C TYR A 169 -9.89 -0.29 -1.59
N THR A 170 -11.21 -0.49 -1.51
CA THR A 170 -11.88 -1.17 -0.40
C THR A 170 -13.08 -1.96 -0.91
N ALA A 171 -13.69 -2.76 -0.05
CA ALA A 171 -14.88 -3.55 -0.34
C ALA A 171 -15.96 -3.24 0.70
N ASP A 172 -17.22 -3.13 0.25
CA ASP A 172 -18.34 -2.71 1.08
C ASP A 172 -18.71 -3.73 2.19
N HIS A 173 -18.38 -5.02 1.97
CA HIS A 173 -18.59 -6.12 2.91
C HIS A 173 -17.25 -6.69 3.44
N ASP A 174 -16.20 -5.87 3.51
CA ASP A 174 -14.96 -6.28 4.15
C ASP A 174 -15.16 -6.37 5.67
N ASP A 175 -15.24 -7.60 6.15
CA ASP A 175 -15.44 -7.96 7.56
C ASP A 175 -14.13 -8.16 8.31
N ARG A 176 -12.98 -8.12 7.62
CA ARG A 176 -11.64 -8.24 8.22
C ARG A 176 -11.05 -6.86 8.50
N VAL A 177 -10.89 -6.05 7.46
CA VAL A 177 -10.48 -4.65 7.57
C VAL A 177 -11.66 -3.78 7.12
N VAL A 178 -12.47 -3.38 8.09
CA VAL A 178 -13.71 -2.68 7.82
C VAL A 178 -13.52 -1.47 6.90
N PRO A 179 -14.43 -1.22 5.94
CA PRO A 179 -14.25 -0.18 4.91
C PRO A 179 -14.14 1.23 5.49
N SER A 180 -14.54 1.44 6.74
CA SER A 180 -14.40 2.73 7.44
C SER A 180 -12.94 3.21 7.53
N HIS A 181 -11.94 2.29 7.57
CA HIS A 181 -10.53 2.65 7.48
C HIS A 181 -10.25 3.41 6.19
N SER A 182 -10.65 2.83 5.06
CA SER A 182 -10.44 3.42 3.73
C SER A 182 -11.26 4.69 3.51
N TYR A 183 -12.51 4.74 4.00
CA TYR A 183 -13.37 5.93 3.85
C TYR A 183 -12.81 7.14 4.59
N LYS A 184 -12.43 6.98 5.86
CA LYS A 184 -11.82 8.07 6.64
C LYS A 184 -10.51 8.54 6.03
N TYR A 185 -9.68 7.58 5.60
CA TYR A 185 -8.38 7.86 4.98
C TYR A 185 -8.56 8.64 3.67
N ALA A 186 -9.43 8.17 2.77
CA ALA A 186 -9.73 8.84 1.50
C ALA A 186 -10.22 10.27 1.71
N ALA A 187 -11.21 10.46 2.59
CA ALA A 187 -11.78 11.79 2.86
C ALA A 187 -10.74 12.77 3.41
N LYS A 188 -9.89 12.31 4.34
CA LYS A 188 -8.84 13.17 4.90
C LYS A 188 -7.76 13.45 3.86
N LEU A 189 -7.33 12.44 3.08
CA LEU A 189 -6.30 12.62 2.06
C LEU A 189 -6.76 13.58 0.95
N GLN A 190 -8.01 13.44 0.48
CA GLN A 190 -8.63 14.36 -0.49
C GLN A 190 -8.63 15.81 0.01
N LYS A 191 -8.94 16.02 1.30
CA LYS A 191 -8.98 17.34 1.91
C LYS A 191 -7.59 18.01 1.97
N HIS A 192 -6.53 17.21 2.17
CA HIS A 192 -5.16 17.69 2.40
C HIS A 192 -4.26 17.57 1.16
N GLN A 193 -4.79 17.09 0.03
CA GLN A 193 -4.06 17.09 -1.24
C GLN A 193 -3.89 18.52 -1.75
N SER A 194 -2.64 19.01 -1.80
CA SER A 194 -2.34 20.35 -2.32
C SER A 194 -2.17 20.37 -3.84
N SER A 195 -1.84 19.23 -4.46
CA SER A 195 -1.75 19.11 -5.92
C SER A 195 -3.14 19.09 -6.57
N LYS A 196 -3.35 19.94 -7.58
CA LYS A 196 -4.59 19.93 -8.41
C LYS A 196 -4.52 18.91 -9.56
N LYS A 197 -3.36 18.33 -9.81
CA LYS A 197 -3.12 17.43 -10.95
C LYS A 197 -3.16 15.96 -10.54
N ASP A 198 -2.90 15.65 -9.29
CA ASP A 198 -2.74 14.28 -8.79
C ASP A 198 -4.01 13.86 -8.03
N PRO A 199 -4.90 13.07 -8.66
CA PRO A 199 -6.19 12.73 -8.08
C PRO A 199 -6.06 11.76 -6.91
N ILE A 200 -6.91 11.94 -5.91
CA ILE A 200 -7.15 10.98 -4.83
C ILE A 200 -8.52 10.36 -5.04
N LEU A 201 -8.53 9.13 -5.48
CA LEU A 201 -9.76 8.39 -5.78
C LEU A 201 -9.95 7.23 -4.81
N ILE A 202 -11.19 6.83 -4.61
CA ILE A 202 -11.54 5.61 -3.89
C ILE A 202 -12.44 4.74 -4.76
N ARG A 203 -12.06 3.48 -4.89
CA ARG A 203 -12.83 2.45 -5.57
C ARG A 203 -13.40 1.49 -4.53
N ILE A 204 -14.73 1.36 -4.49
CA ILE A 204 -15.44 0.49 -3.57
C ILE A 204 -15.93 -0.72 -4.34
N GLY A 205 -15.49 -1.92 -3.95
CA GLY A 205 -16.00 -3.18 -4.47
C GLY A 205 -17.38 -3.46 -3.89
N GLU A 206 -18.38 -3.57 -4.75
CA GLU A 206 -19.76 -3.84 -4.34
C GLU A 206 -19.99 -5.33 -4.11
N SER A 207 -20.67 -5.67 -3.01
CA SER A 207 -20.99 -7.04 -2.62
C SER A 207 -19.75 -7.94 -2.63
N THR A 208 -18.65 -7.47 -2.04
CA THR A 208 -17.36 -8.19 -1.95
C THR A 208 -16.74 -8.02 -0.57
N GLY A 209 -16.03 -9.07 -0.11
CA GLY A 209 -15.27 -9.07 1.16
C GLY A 209 -13.79 -8.76 0.97
N HIS A 210 -12.98 -9.05 1.99
CA HIS A 210 -11.53 -8.73 2.07
C HIS A 210 -10.64 -9.34 0.96
N GLY A 211 -11.16 -10.00 0.01
CA GLY A 211 -10.38 -10.64 -1.08
C GLY A 211 -11.03 -11.91 -1.58
N ALA A 212 -12.06 -12.40 -0.90
CA ALA A 212 -12.86 -13.54 -1.31
C ALA A 212 -14.20 -13.10 -1.93
N GLY A 213 -14.88 -14.01 -2.62
CA GLY A 213 -16.24 -13.79 -3.13
C GLY A 213 -16.33 -12.93 -4.38
N ARG A 214 -15.22 -12.67 -5.09
CA ARG A 214 -15.21 -11.92 -6.35
C ARG A 214 -15.34 -12.85 -7.56
N SER A 215 -16.30 -12.57 -8.45
CA SER A 215 -16.36 -13.24 -9.75
C SER A 215 -15.14 -12.84 -10.62
N ILE A 216 -14.86 -13.67 -11.63
CA ILE A 216 -13.78 -13.39 -12.59
C ILE A 216 -13.99 -12.03 -13.25
N ASP A 217 -15.21 -11.68 -13.64
CA ASP A 217 -15.53 -10.41 -14.29
C ASP A 217 -15.25 -9.21 -13.37
N LYS A 218 -15.58 -9.32 -12.07
CA LYS A 218 -15.23 -8.29 -11.08
C LYS A 218 -13.73 -8.12 -10.95
N ILE A 219 -12.98 -9.22 -10.95
CA ILE A 219 -11.51 -9.20 -10.89
C ILE A 219 -10.92 -8.53 -12.14
N ILE A 220 -11.40 -8.92 -13.33
CA ILE A 220 -10.93 -8.33 -14.61
C ILE A 220 -11.18 -6.83 -14.61
N LYS A 221 -12.40 -6.40 -14.27
CA LYS A 221 -12.77 -4.99 -14.22
C LYS A 221 -11.87 -4.20 -13.23
N GLU A 222 -11.65 -4.75 -12.04
CA GLU A 222 -10.80 -4.12 -11.01
C GLU A 222 -9.37 -3.92 -11.52
N TYR A 223 -8.77 -4.94 -12.11
CA TYR A 223 -7.40 -4.81 -12.64
C TYR A 223 -7.33 -3.92 -13.87
N ALA A 224 -8.34 -3.94 -14.74
CA ALA A 224 -8.41 -3.01 -15.86
C ALA A 224 -8.43 -1.54 -15.40
N GLU A 225 -9.24 -1.24 -14.37
CA GLU A 225 -9.31 0.09 -13.76
C GLU A 225 -7.96 0.51 -13.12
N LYS A 226 -7.28 -0.41 -12.42
CA LYS A 226 -5.94 -0.15 -11.82
C LYS A 226 -4.89 0.13 -12.89
N TRP A 227 -4.82 -0.70 -13.93
CA TRP A 227 -3.86 -0.50 -15.02
C TRP A 227 -4.16 0.77 -15.80
N ALA A 228 -5.43 1.06 -16.10
CA ALA A 228 -5.83 2.29 -16.76
C ALA A 228 -5.41 3.53 -15.96
N PHE A 229 -5.66 3.53 -14.65
CA PHE A 229 -5.25 4.60 -13.75
C PHE A 229 -3.73 4.78 -13.72
N MET A 230 -2.98 3.68 -13.51
CA MET A 230 -1.52 3.73 -13.48
C MET A 230 -0.93 4.27 -14.78
N PHE A 231 -1.35 3.74 -15.92
CA PHE A 231 -0.81 4.14 -17.21
C PHE A 231 -1.19 5.56 -17.59
N TYR A 232 -2.41 5.99 -17.29
CA TYR A 232 -2.85 7.35 -17.49
C TYR A 232 -1.99 8.35 -16.72
N GLU A 233 -1.82 8.11 -15.41
CA GLU A 233 -1.06 8.99 -14.53
C GLU A 233 0.45 9.02 -14.85
N MET A 234 0.98 7.94 -15.42
CA MET A 234 2.37 7.86 -15.88
C MET A 234 2.56 8.33 -17.32
N GLY A 235 1.50 8.67 -18.07
CA GLY A 235 1.57 9.03 -19.48
C GLY A 235 2.07 7.86 -20.37
N VAL A 236 1.76 6.62 -19.99
CA VAL A 236 2.06 5.43 -20.82
C VAL A 236 1.00 5.33 -21.92
N LYS A 237 1.43 5.26 -23.18
CA LYS A 237 0.49 5.11 -24.32
C LYS A 237 -0.07 3.69 -24.37
N TYR A 238 -1.36 3.60 -24.63
CA TYR A 238 -2.07 2.34 -24.85
C TYR A 238 -1.73 1.67 -26.17
#